data_e1a1327fa21ecb5d9ef6e197a0b640b8
#
_entry.id   e1a1327fa21ecb5d9ef6e197a0b640b8
#
_cell.length_a   1.000
_cell.length_b   1.000
_cell.length_c   1.000
_cell.angle_alpha   90.00
_cell.angle_beta   90.00
_cell.angle_gamma   90.00
#
_symmetry.space_group_name_H-M   'P 1'
#
loop_
_entity.id
_entity.type
_entity.pdbx_description
1 polymer ?
#
loop_
_entity_poly.entity_id
_entity_poly.type
_entity_poly.pdbx_seq_one_letter_code
_entity_poly.pdbx_strand_id
1 'polypeptide(L)'
;KEGIGLKAIVYTDGKHQLKQMFKSRGFLSAIDSKLHYGIGDATAIDSIQIIWPNNEFQTIKSPKINQNLIVSYSEGNSMYNYDNSIKAISTFKKENLIDFTHKEDNYNDFVEEKLIPYKISTFGPAIAKADIDNNGYEDIFIGNASGKSAKIHMNSGASFYAVPQPAFDEDAAFEDNDAVFFDADNDGDLDLYVASGINESKTEKLQENRLYFNENGTFVRSKTQLPINTLVSTSVEAFDYDNDGDIDLFVGNLADAKDYGQPVNSNILVNDGKGNFSIDSNFKLISKVTSAKWQDINNDKIKDLLVATEWDAPKIYINNSGKLELSQSPNNMNGLWQTISTFDIDKDGDQDILLGNWGLNTKFNLNFDGPLVMYHSDFDENGKNETLIAYNKNGKYYPLNSKDELAAQMNVINKIYVDHKSYAGKTIEEAMTEGSISLAKKYEAHTLASGYIRNNNGSFNEFVEFSDAMQLAPITAFSEIILNNENQLLVGGNSYKVNTYHGSYTALKGLLVKDESNYQPVSNFGIEPFNHQIKQIETIKLKDKNLVLVLSNNNKLKLYSY
;
A
#
# COMPACT_ATOMS: atom_id res chain seq x y z
N LYS A 1 38.93 -20.66 26.47
CA LYS A 1 38.20 -19.69 25.58
C LYS A 1 36.73 -19.78 25.92
N GLU A 2 36.05 -18.67 26.12
CA GLU A 2 34.69 -18.60 26.71
C GLU A 2 33.57 -18.81 25.68
N GLY A 3 33.88 -19.27 24.45
CA GLY A 3 32.89 -19.53 23.41
C GLY A 3 32.16 -18.27 22.90
N ILE A 4 32.72 -17.06 23.07
CA ILE A 4 32.11 -15.81 22.59
C ILE A 4 31.93 -15.90 21.07
N GLY A 5 30.72 -15.57 20.59
CA GLY A 5 30.35 -15.63 19.19
C GLY A 5 29.76 -16.96 18.75
N LEU A 6 29.84 -18.04 19.56
CA LEU A 6 29.17 -19.29 19.22
C LEU A 6 27.64 -19.11 19.15
N LYS A 7 27.00 -19.93 18.31
CA LYS A 7 25.55 -20.08 18.26
C LYS A 7 25.17 -21.45 18.81
N ALA A 8 24.10 -21.52 19.61
CA ALA A 8 23.55 -22.77 20.06
C ALA A 8 22.07 -22.86 19.68
N ILE A 9 21.69 -23.97 19.06
CA ILE A 9 20.32 -24.27 18.63
C ILE A 9 19.83 -25.46 19.46
N VAL A 10 18.77 -25.26 20.24
CA VAL A 10 18.12 -26.30 21.03
C VAL A 10 16.87 -26.77 20.29
N TYR A 11 16.74 -28.04 20.02
CA TYR A 11 15.59 -28.67 19.38
C TYR A 11 14.77 -29.42 20.43
N THR A 12 13.47 -29.13 20.48
CA THR A 12 12.52 -29.75 21.39
C THR A 12 11.17 -29.89 20.70
N ASP A 13 10.62 -31.09 20.65
CA ASP A 13 9.25 -31.36 20.16
C ASP A 13 8.93 -30.66 18.82
N GLY A 14 9.81 -30.82 17.83
CA GLY A 14 9.69 -30.21 16.49
C GLY A 14 9.95 -28.71 16.43
N LYS A 15 10.18 -28.03 17.56
CA LYS A 15 10.52 -26.60 17.66
C LYS A 15 12.01 -26.41 17.89
N HIS A 16 12.52 -25.22 17.57
CA HIS A 16 13.91 -24.89 17.87
C HIS A 16 14.07 -23.47 18.40
N GLN A 17 15.10 -23.27 19.20
CA GLN A 17 15.48 -21.97 19.76
C GLN A 17 16.95 -21.71 19.46
N LEU A 18 17.27 -20.59 18.81
CA LEU A 18 18.63 -20.14 18.54
C LEU A 18 19.03 -19.05 19.54
N LYS A 19 20.20 -19.21 20.17
CA LYS A 19 20.86 -18.11 20.92
C LYS A 19 22.34 -18.03 20.52
N GLN A 20 22.86 -16.80 20.58
CA GLN A 20 24.28 -16.54 20.33
C GLN A 20 24.94 -16.02 21.60
N MET A 21 26.17 -16.44 21.83
CA MET A 21 26.95 -16.07 23.01
C MET A 21 27.61 -14.70 22.80
N PHE A 22 27.10 -13.71 23.52
CA PHE A 22 27.72 -12.39 23.66
C PHE A 22 27.76 -12.02 25.15
N LYS A 23 28.87 -11.45 25.60
CA LYS A 23 28.97 -10.94 26.98
C LYS A 23 28.32 -9.57 27.13
N SER A 24 28.44 -8.72 26.13
CA SER A 24 27.89 -7.37 26.19
C SER A 24 26.38 -7.40 25.96
N ARG A 25 25.61 -7.01 26.97
CA ARG A 25 24.15 -6.92 26.95
C ARG A 25 23.73 -5.69 27.75
N GLY A 26 23.16 -4.72 27.05
CA GLY A 26 22.77 -3.45 27.66
C GLY A 26 23.90 -2.43 27.83
N PHE A 27 23.55 -1.24 28.31
CA PHE A 27 24.47 -0.13 28.44
C PHE A 27 25.48 -0.38 29.57
N LEU A 28 26.78 -0.36 29.27
CA LEU A 28 27.91 -0.56 30.21
C LEU A 28 27.81 -1.85 31.03
N SER A 29 27.16 -2.89 30.54
CA SER A 29 26.90 -4.13 31.28
C SER A 29 27.42 -5.36 30.55
N ALA A 30 27.85 -6.35 31.31
CA ALA A 30 28.23 -7.68 30.83
C ALA A 30 27.47 -8.76 31.62
N ILE A 31 27.24 -9.89 30.95
CA ILE A 31 26.59 -11.05 31.53
C ILE A 31 27.54 -12.24 31.59
N ASP A 32 27.19 -13.25 32.35
CA ASP A 32 27.88 -14.54 32.40
C ASP A 32 27.95 -15.19 31.04
N SER A 33 29.04 -15.96 30.78
CA SER A 33 29.21 -16.75 29.57
C SER A 33 28.33 -18.01 29.60
N LYS A 34 27.01 -17.82 29.71
CA LYS A 34 26.00 -18.89 29.73
C LYS A 34 24.86 -18.56 28.82
N LEU A 35 24.34 -19.57 28.13
CA LEU A 35 23.08 -19.47 27.36
C LEU A 35 22.00 -20.19 28.15
N HIS A 36 20.95 -19.48 28.52
CA HIS A 36 19.80 -20.04 29.22
C HIS A 36 18.65 -20.29 28.22
N TYR A 37 18.07 -21.50 28.27
CA TYR A 37 16.94 -21.89 27.43
C TYR A 37 15.76 -22.30 28.31
N GLY A 38 14.60 -21.69 28.07
CA GLY A 38 13.34 -22.18 28.62
C GLY A 38 12.70 -23.11 27.58
N ILE A 39 12.35 -24.32 27.96
CA ILE A 39 11.76 -25.31 27.06
C ILE A 39 10.24 -25.45 27.19
N GLY A 40 9.59 -24.59 28.00
CA GLY A 40 8.15 -24.65 28.26
C GLY A 40 7.72 -25.97 28.86
N ASP A 41 6.68 -26.57 28.32
CA ASP A 41 6.12 -27.85 28.77
C ASP A 41 6.85 -29.08 28.19
N ALA A 42 7.89 -28.89 27.39
CA ALA A 42 8.64 -29.99 26.81
C ALA A 42 9.36 -30.80 27.90
N THR A 43 9.22 -32.11 27.89
CA THR A 43 9.80 -33.02 28.87
C THR A 43 11.19 -33.54 28.50
N ALA A 44 11.64 -33.28 27.28
CA ALA A 44 12.94 -33.71 26.78
C ALA A 44 13.51 -32.70 25.76
N ILE A 45 14.82 -32.75 25.56
CA ILE A 45 15.53 -32.05 24.49
C ILE A 45 15.97 -33.11 23.45
N ASP A 46 15.60 -32.93 22.20
CA ASP A 46 15.98 -33.85 21.12
C ASP A 46 17.47 -33.75 20.83
N SER A 47 17.96 -32.54 20.66
CA SER A 47 19.38 -32.26 20.43
C SER A 47 19.73 -30.81 20.70
N ILE A 48 21.03 -30.56 20.88
CA ILE A 48 21.62 -29.22 20.87
C ILE A 48 22.71 -29.20 19.81
N GLN A 49 22.60 -28.27 18.86
CA GLN A 49 23.68 -27.97 17.92
C GLN A 49 24.47 -26.76 18.41
N ILE A 50 25.78 -26.89 18.52
CA ILE A 50 26.71 -25.81 18.84
C ILE A 50 27.50 -25.48 17.58
N ILE A 51 27.36 -24.27 17.08
CA ILE A 51 28.13 -23.73 15.94
C ILE A 51 29.17 -22.79 16.51
N TRP A 52 30.43 -23.15 16.35
CA TRP A 52 31.57 -22.39 16.85
C TRP A 52 31.90 -21.19 15.94
N PRO A 53 32.63 -20.18 16.41
CA PRO A 53 32.93 -18.97 15.60
C PRO A 53 33.69 -19.24 14.29
N ASN A 54 34.33 -20.38 14.15
CA ASN A 54 35.00 -20.86 12.94
C ASN A 54 34.07 -21.65 11.99
N ASN A 55 32.75 -21.65 12.28
CA ASN A 55 31.71 -22.40 11.58
C ASN A 55 31.80 -23.94 11.72
N GLU A 56 32.68 -24.46 12.52
CA GLU A 56 32.58 -25.88 12.89
C GLU A 56 31.40 -26.10 13.82
N PHE A 57 30.74 -27.27 13.74
CA PHE A 57 29.62 -27.56 14.61
C PHE A 57 29.70 -28.96 15.21
N GLN A 58 29.13 -29.10 16.37
CA GLN A 58 28.92 -30.37 17.05
C GLN A 58 27.48 -30.51 17.52
N THR A 59 26.98 -31.74 17.56
CA THR A 59 25.62 -32.06 17.99
C THR A 59 25.64 -32.91 19.25
N ILE A 60 24.92 -32.51 20.28
CA ILE A 60 24.71 -33.25 21.51
C ILE A 60 23.29 -33.80 21.45
N LYS A 61 23.15 -35.11 21.41
CA LYS A 61 21.85 -35.80 21.34
C LYS A 61 21.27 -36.03 22.74
N SER A 62 19.99 -35.76 22.89
CA SER A 62 19.16 -36.05 24.04
C SER A 62 19.80 -35.67 25.40
N PRO A 63 20.30 -34.44 25.59
CA PRO A 63 20.82 -34.00 26.86
C PRO A 63 19.68 -33.93 27.88
N LYS A 64 20.02 -34.15 29.17
CA LYS A 64 19.05 -34.02 30.27
C LYS A 64 18.57 -32.56 30.37
N ILE A 65 17.32 -32.39 30.75
CA ILE A 65 16.75 -31.08 31.12
C ILE A 65 17.18 -30.66 32.55
N ASN A 66 16.95 -29.42 32.90
CA ASN A 66 17.20 -28.87 34.25
C ASN A 66 18.64 -29.05 34.74
N GLN A 67 19.62 -28.83 33.88
CA GLN A 67 21.04 -28.93 34.21
C GLN A 67 21.87 -27.77 33.62
N ASN A 68 23.06 -27.58 34.15
CA ASN A 68 24.11 -26.81 33.50
C ASN A 68 24.95 -27.74 32.64
N LEU A 69 24.83 -27.62 31.33
CA LEU A 69 25.61 -28.40 30.38
C LEU A 69 26.89 -27.64 30.01
N ILE A 70 28.04 -28.23 30.31
CA ILE A 70 29.36 -27.69 29.93
C ILE A 70 29.74 -28.33 28.59
N VAL A 71 29.97 -27.51 27.57
CA VAL A 71 30.37 -27.96 26.25
C VAL A 71 31.76 -27.45 25.95
N SER A 72 32.68 -28.35 25.63
CA SER A 72 34.03 -28.02 25.22
C SER A 72 34.19 -28.15 23.71
N TYR A 73 34.91 -27.22 23.09
CA TYR A 73 35.30 -27.33 21.69
C TYR A 73 36.25 -28.51 21.53
N SER A 74 36.01 -29.33 20.48
CA SER A 74 36.91 -30.37 20.00
C SER A 74 37.28 -30.05 18.54
N GLU A 75 38.51 -30.31 18.19
CA GLU A 75 38.97 -30.21 16.79
C GLU A 75 38.40 -31.36 15.94
N GLY A 76 38.25 -31.10 14.62
CA GLY A 76 37.79 -32.13 13.67
C GLY A 76 36.26 -32.22 13.55
N ASN A 77 35.52 -31.25 14.01
CA ASN A 77 34.09 -31.15 13.77
C ASN A 77 33.78 -30.87 12.30
N SER A 78 32.57 -31.24 11.87
CA SER A 78 32.08 -30.88 10.52
C SER A 78 31.82 -29.40 10.42
N MET A 79 31.95 -28.86 9.21
CA MET A 79 31.57 -27.47 8.94
C MET A 79 30.05 -27.32 8.87
N TYR A 80 29.50 -26.32 9.55
CA TYR A 80 28.08 -26.00 9.48
C TYR A 80 27.77 -25.33 8.14
N ASN A 81 26.85 -25.91 7.40
CA ASN A 81 26.40 -25.36 6.13
C ASN A 81 25.13 -24.55 6.35
N TYR A 82 25.24 -23.23 6.28
CA TYR A 82 24.11 -22.31 6.36
C TYR A 82 23.16 -22.40 5.16
N ASP A 83 23.65 -22.84 3.99
CA ASP A 83 22.85 -22.95 2.76
C ASP A 83 21.82 -24.08 2.83
N ASN A 84 22.00 -25.06 3.73
CA ASN A 84 21.02 -26.12 3.94
C ASN A 84 19.79 -25.69 4.75
N SER A 85 19.82 -24.52 5.37
CA SER A 85 18.73 -24.06 6.23
C SER A 85 17.57 -23.42 5.46
N ILE A 86 17.79 -22.97 4.23
CA ILE A 86 16.76 -22.40 3.36
C ILE A 86 17.07 -22.83 1.93
N LYS A 87 16.50 -23.94 1.49
CA LYS A 87 16.31 -24.14 0.05
C LYS A 87 15.20 -23.18 -0.36
N ALA A 88 15.58 -22.00 -0.82
CA ALA A 88 14.65 -21.17 -1.58
C ALA A 88 14.18 -22.01 -2.77
N ILE A 89 12.92 -22.37 -2.81
CA ILE A 89 12.31 -22.92 -4.01
C ILE A 89 12.28 -21.74 -4.96
N SER A 90 13.21 -21.70 -5.93
CA SER A 90 13.26 -20.65 -6.95
C SER A 90 12.11 -20.85 -7.92
N THR A 91 10.89 -20.55 -7.45
CA THR A 91 9.69 -20.54 -8.29
C THR A 91 9.72 -19.35 -9.23
N PHE A 92 10.18 -18.21 -8.74
CA PHE A 92 10.30 -16.99 -9.52
C PHE A 92 11.73 -16.72 -9.94
N LYS A 93 11.90 -16.33 -11.18
CA LYS A 93 13.18 -15.95 -11.76
C LYS A 93 13.15 -14.50 -12.22
N LYS A 94 14.09 -13.69 -11.74
CA LYS A 94 14.21 -12.29 -12.16
C LYS A 94 14.51 -12.18 -13.65
N GLU A 95 13.79 -11.27 -14.31
CA GLU A 95 13.90 -10.98 -15.73
C GLU A 95 14.26 -9.50 -15.96
N ASN A 96 14.88 -9.22 -17.11
CA ASN A 96 15.23 -7.85 -17.53
C ASN A 96 14.65 -7.58 -18.91
N LEU A 97 13.32 -7.59 -19.03
CA LEU A 97 12.59 -7.44 -20.30
C LEU A 97 12.15 -6.01 -20.57
N ILE A 98 12.01 -5.20 -19.51
CA ILE A 98 11.63 -3.79 -19.61
C ILE A 98 12.65 -2.97 -18.82
N ASP A 99 13.24 -1.96 -19.46
CA ASP A 99 14.12 -1.00 -18.80
C ASP A 99 13.35 0.29 -18.51
N PHE A 100 12.66 0.30 -17.38
CA PHE A 100 11.93 1.45 -16.89
C PHE A 100 12.34 1.74 -15.45
N THR A 101 12.53 3.02 -15.14
CA THR A 101 12.81 3.49 -13.78
C THR A 101 11.94 4.71 -13.51
N HIS A 102 11.04 4.56 -12.57
CA HIS A 102 10.28 5.69 -12.05
C HIS A 102 11.20 6.60 -11.22
N LYS A 103 11.05 7.88 -11.40
CA LYS A 103 11.82 8.87 -10.67
C LYS A 103 10.96 10.09 -10.39
N GLU A 104 10.63 10.28 -9.11
CA GLU A 104 9.97 11.46 -8.59
C GLU A 104 10.77 12.74 -8.87
N ASP A 105 10.07 13.83 -8.91
CA ASP A 105 10.67 15.15 -8.87
C ASP A 105 11.16 15.53 -7.45
N ASN A 106 11.50 16.79 -7.21
CA ASN A 106 12.01 17.26 -5.92
C ASN A 106 10.97 18.01 -5.09
N TYR A 107 9.68 17.93 -5.46
CA TYR A 107 8.65 18.62 -4.72
C TYR A 107 8.49 18.03 -3.31
N ASN A 108 8.17 18.87 -2.35
CA ASN A 108 7.97 18.47 -0.97
C ASN A 108 6.71 19.13 -0.39
N ASP A 109 5.62 18.40 -0.32
CA ASP A 109 4.33 18.84 0.23
C ASP A 109 4.45 19.49 1.60
N PHE A 110 5.37 19.02 2.44
CA PHE A 110 5.58 19.54 3.79
C PHE A 110 6.18 20.97 3.83
N VAL A 111 6.45 21.58 2.68
CA VAL A 111 6.81 23.01 2.62
C VAL A 111 5.54 23.86 2.79
N GLU A 112 4.44 23.45 2.16
CA GLU A 112 3.15 24.16 2.20
C GLU A 112 2.27 23.65 3.36
N GLU A 113 2.06 22.34 3.44
CA GLU A 113 1.23 21.67 4.43
C GLU A 113 2.10 20.80 5.36
N LYS A 114 2.67 21.41 6.39
CA LYS A 114 3.68 20.75 7.25
C LYS A 114 3.10 19.68 8.17
N LEU A 115 1.78 19.69 8.39
CA LEU A 115 1.10 18.85 9.38
C LEU A 115 0.34 17.66 8.77
N ILE A 116 0.32 17.53 7.44
CA ILE A 116 -0.30 16.38 6.78
C ILE A 116 0.45 15.09 7.12
N PRO A 117 -0.24 13.94 7.15
CA PRO A 117 0.37 12.68 7.57
C PRO A 117 1.44 12.17 6.59
N TYR A 118 1.27 12.45 5.31
CA TYR A 118 2.16 12.01 4.24
C TYR A 118 2.01 12.90 2.99
N LYS A 119 2.95 12.81 2.07
CA LYS A 119 2.94 13.52 0.79
C LYS A 119 1.83 13.00 -0.11
N ILE A 120 1.07 13.90 -0.72
CA ILE A 120 0.03 13.58 -1.70
C ILE A 120 0.49 13.77 -3.15
N SER A 121 1.71 14.31 -3.35
CA SER A 121 2.33 14.49 -4.66
C SER A 121 3.07 13.25 -5.18
N THR A 122 3.00 12.10 -4.51
CA THR A 122 3.80 10.90 -4.85
C THR A 122 2.95 9.64 -4.92
N PHE A 123 1.78 9.74 -5.53
CA PHE A 123 0.89 8.58 -5.70
C PHE A 123 1.27 7.70 -6.90
N GLY A 124 1.95 8.25 -7.91
CA GLY A 124 2.44 7.51 -9.07
C GLY A 124 3.48 6.42 -8.76
N PRO A 125 3.94 5.74 -9.79
CA PRO A 125 3.51 5.80 -11.19
C PRO A 125 2.23 5.00 -11.47
N ALA A 126 1.47 5.43 -12.47
CA ALA A 126 0.36 4.67 -13.03
C ALA A 126 0.84 3.43 -13.80
N ILE A 127 0.01 2.40 -13.87
CA ILE A 127 0.17 1.29 -14.81
C ILE A 127 -1.20 0.86 -15.33
N ALA A 128 -1.28 0.61 -16.64
CA ALA A 128 -2.43 -0.03 -17.25
C ALA A 128 -1.96 -1.13 -18.22
N LYS A 129 -2.75 -2.17 -18.39
CA LYS A 129 -2.44 -3.26 -19.31
C LYS A 129 -3.66 -3.66 -20.13
N ALA A 130 -3.46 -3.88 -21.40
CA ALA A 130 -4.45 -4.41 -22.33
C ALA A 130 -3.75 -4.88 -23.62
N ASP A 131 -4.40 -5.72 -24.41
CA ASP A 131 -3.96 -6.08 -25.75
C ASP A 131 -4.41 -4.98 -26.73
N ILE A 132 -3.56 -3.96 -26.92
CA ILE A 132 -3.90 -2.75 -27.69
C ILE A 132 -3.65 -2.90 -29.21
N ASP A 133 -2.97 -3.95 -29.64
CA ASP A 133 -2.74 -4.26 -31.06
C ASP A 133 -3.44 -5.55 -31.53
N ASN A 134 -4.27 -6.16 -30.67
CA ASN A 134 -5.03 -7.38 -30.91
C ASN A 134 -4.15 -8.59 -31.31
N ASN A 135 -2.93 -8.67 -30.77
CA ASN A 135 -2.00 -9.78 -31.05
C ASN A 135 -2.16 -10.98 -30.09
N GLY A 136 -3.03 -10.88 -29.09
CA GLY A 136 -3.32 -11.88 -28.07
C GLY A 136 -2.43 -11.80 -26.82
N TYR A 137 -1.62 -10.75 -26.70
CA TYR A 137 -0.76 -10.49 -25.54
C TYR A 137 -0.99 -9.08 -25.01
N GLU A 138 -1.20 -8.94 -23.71
CA GLU A 138 -1.40 -7.63 -23.08
C GLU A 138 -0.13 -6.77 -23.19
N ASP A 139 -0.28 -5.53 -23.60
CA ASP A 139 0.71 -4.46 -23.61
C ASP A 139 0.63 -3.66 -22.31
N ILE A 140 1.61 -2.80 -22.06
CA ILE A 140 1.73 -2.08 -20.80
C ILE A 140 1.91 -0.58 -21.05
N PHE A 141 1.04 0.23 -20.49
CA PHE A 141 1.30 1.65 -20.24
C PHE A 141 1.95 1.80 -18.87
N ILE A 142 3.02 2.60 -18.77
CA ILE A 142 3.63 2.99 -17.50
C ILE A 142 3.73 4.51 -17.47
N GLY A 143 3.00 5.12 -16.54
CA GLY A 143 3.02 6.54 -16.26
C GLY A 143 4.31 6.97 -15.54
N ASN A 144 4.50 8.26 -15.39
CA ASN A 144 5.68 8.79 -14.73
C ASN A 144 5.34 10.01 -13.86
N ALA A 145 6.32 10.46 -13.08
CA ALA A 145 6.22 11.67 -12.31
C ALA A 145 6.42 12.91 -13.19
N SER A 146 5.99 14.07 -12.70
CA SER A 146 6.12 15.37 -13.36
C SER A 146 7.53 15.61 -13.91
N GLY A 147 7.61 16.05 -15.15
CA GLY A 147 8.85 16.27 -15.89
C GLY A 147 9.43 15.03 -16.58
N LYS A 148 8.67 13.92 -16.64
CA LYS A 148 9.03 12.67 -17.33
C LYS A 148 7.87 12.14 -18.16
N SER A 149 8.16 11.69 -19.37
CA SER A 149 7.16 11.10 -20.26
C SER A 149 6.77 9.69 -19.81
N ALA A 150 5.47 9.40 -19.89
CA ALA A 150 4.94 8.03 -19.81
C ALA A 150 5.43 7.18 -21.00
N LYS A 151 5.29 5.85 -20.90
CA LYS A 151 5.72 4.93 -21.96
C LYS A 151 4.73 3.80 -22.19
N ILE A 152 4.58 3.40 -23.44
CA ILE A 152 3.96 2.14 -23.83
C ILE A 152 5.04 1.13 -24.17
N HIS A 153 4.89 -0.06 -23.62
CA HIS A 153 5.69 -1.24 -23.93
C HIS A 153 4.81 -2.30 -24.57
N MET A 154 4.99 -2.50 -25.88
CA MET A 154 4.28 -3.52 -26.66
C MET A 154 4.84 -4.90 -26.32
N ASN A 155 3.95 -5.87 -26.18
CA ASN A 155 4.25 -7.26 -25.91
C ASN A 155 4.14 -8.12 -27.17
N SER A 156 5.25 -8.59 -27.69
CA SER A 156 5.29 -9.49 -28.85
C SER A 156 5.03 -10.96 -28.52
N GLY A 157 4.67 -11.28 -27.29
CA GLY A 157 4.60 -12.64 -26.76
C GLY A 157 5.97 -13.23 -26.39
N ALA A 158 7.07 -12.70 -26.91
CA ALA A 158 8.44 -13.14 -26.59
C ALA A 158 9.21 -12.11 -25.78
N SER A 159 8.94 -10.82 -25.99
CA SER A 159 9.64 -9.70 -25.36
C SER A 159 8.79 -8.44 -25.43
N PHE A 160 9.22 -7.41 -24.68
CA PHE A 160 8.65 -6.09 -24.74
C PHE A 160 9.54 -5.13 -25.53
N TYR A 161 8.91 -4.17 -26.21
CA TYR A 161 9.61 -3.05 -26.85
C TYR A 161 8.83 -1.75 -26.65
N ALA A 162 9.54 -0.65 -26.40
CA ALA A 162 8.91 0.65 -26.22
C ALA A 162 8.53 1.27 -27.56
N VAL A 163 7.35 1.88 -27.63
CA VAL A 163 6.87 2.63 -28.78
C VAL A 163 6.80 4.11 -28.42
N PRO A 164 7.47 5.00 -29.20
CA PRO A 164 7.40 6.43 -28.97
C PRO A 164 5.97 6.96 -29.15
N GLN A 165 5.53 7.80 -28.22
CA GLN A 165 4.23 8.44 -28.24
C GLN A 165 4.42 9.95 -28.07
N PRO A 166 4.35 10.75 -29.16
CA PRO A 166 4.58 12.19 -29.10
C PRO A 166 3.69 12.93 -28.11
N ALA A 167 2.42 12.51 -27.99
CA ALA A 167 1.49 13.12 -27.04
C ALA A 167 1.93 12.97 -25.58
N PHE A 168 2.58 11.85 -25.23
CA PHE A 168 3.10 11.65 -23.87
C PHE A 168 4.33 12.51 -23.59
N ASP A 169 5.13 12.79 -24.64
CA ASP A 169 6.27 13.72 -24.50
C ASP A 169 5.79 15.16 -24.32
N GLU A 170 4.72 15.57 -24.99
CA GLU A 170 4.08 16.88 -24.83
C GLU A 170 3.46 17.02 -23.42
N ASP A 171 2.91 15.94 -22.87
CA ASP A 171 2.26 15.90 -21.58
C ASP A 171 3.19 15.50 -20.42
N ALA A 172 4.51 15.48 -20.63
CA ALA A 172 5.49 15.09 -19.62
C ALA A 172 5.48 15.94 -18.33
N ALA A 173 4.80 17.08 -18.33
CA ALA A 173 4.65 17.94 -17.14
C ALA A 173 3.60 17.44 -16.14
N PHE A 174 2.74 16.50 -16.54
CA PHE A 174 1.71 15.92 -15.67
C PHE A 174 2.30 14.87 -14.75
N GLU A 175 1.58 14.58 -13.67
CA GLU A 175 1.80 13.45 -12.76
C GLU A 175 0.79 12.35 -13.08
N ASP A 176 1.24 11.13 -13.35
CA ASP A 176 0.41 10.00 -13.71
C ASP A 176 0.17 9.12 -12.48
N ASN A 177 -0.99 9.22 -11.85
CA ASN A 177 -1.31 8.50 -10.63
C ASN A 177 -1.96 7.14 -10.88
N ASP A 178 -2.86 7.07 -11.88
CA ASP A 178 -3.55 5.84 -12.27
C ASP A 178 -3.96 5.92 -13.75
N ALA A 179 -4.24 4.77 -14.38
CA ALA A 179 -4.62 4.73 -15.79
C ALA A 179 -5.44 3.49 -16.12
N VAL A 180 -6.26 3.58 -17.18
CA VAL A 180 -7.05 2.46 -17.68
C VAL A 180 -7.19 2.51 -19.20
N PHE A 181 -7.09 1.33 -19.83
CA PHE A 181 -7.43 1.14 -21.24
C PHE A 181 -8.89 0.72 -21.40
N PHE A 182 -9.59 1.30 -22.37
CA PHE A 182 -10.98 0.95 -22.74
C PHE A 182 -11.30 1.55 -24.11
N ASP A 183 -12.31 1.04 -24.77
CA ASP A 183 -12.83 1.61 -26.02
C ASP A 183 -13.75 2.78 -25.67
N ALA A 184 -13.28 4.01 -25.87
CA ALA A 184 -14.00 5.22 -25.46
C ALA A 184 -14.99 5.72 -26.51
N ASP A 185 -14.78 5.42 -27.80
CA ASP A 185 -15.61 5.93 -28.89
C ASP A 185 -16.27 4.84 -29.76
N ASN A 186 -16.19 3.59 -29.30
CA ASN A 186 -16.77 2.40 -29.92
C ASN A 186 -16.24 2.13 -31.34
N ASP A 187 -14.97 2.46 -31.60
CA ASP A 187 -14.33 2.19 -32.87
C ASP A 187 -13.63 0.82 -32.92
N GLY A 188 -13.52 0.14 -31.79
CA GLY A 188 -12.94 -1.19 -31.59
C GLY A 188 -11.47 -1.19 -31.21
N ASP A 189 -10.82 -0.04 -31.15
CA ASP A 189 -9.46 0.15 -30.66
C ASP A 189 -9.52 0.56 -29.17
N LEU A 190 -8.50 0.19 -28.36
CA LEU A 190 -8.47 0.57 -26.96
C LEU A 190 -7.78 1.91 -26.76
N ASP A 191 -8.50 2.85 -26.20
CA ASP A 191 -8.06 4.17 -25.80
C ASP A 191 -7.46 4.17 -24.40
N LEU A 192 -6.88 5.29 -23.99
CA LEU A 192 -6.22 5.42 -22.70
C LEU A 192 -6.73 6.64 -21.93
N TYR A 193 -7.25 6.41 -20.73
CA TYR A 193 -7.49 7.47 -19.75
C TYR A 193 -6.42 7.46 -18.68
N VAL A 194 -5.89 8.66 -18.32
CA VAL A 194 -4.86 8.83 -17.30
C VAL A 194 -5.36 9.81 -16.24
N ALA A 195 -5.45 9.33 -15.01
CA ALA A 195 -5.78 10.13 -13.83
C ALA A 195 -4.54 10.89 -13.36
N SER A 196 -4.68 12.20 -13.20
CA SER A 196 -3.60 13.11 -12.82
C SER A 196 -3.70 13.53 -11.37
N GLY A 197 -2.57 13.83 -10.75
CA GLY A 197 -2.56 14.16 -9.33
C GLY A 197 -1.42 15.06 -8.90
N ILE A 198 -1.24 16.17 -9.62
CA ILE A 198 -0.16 17.09 -9.30
C ILE A 198 -0.56 18.02 -8.15
N ASN A 199 0.21 18.03 -7.07
CA ASN A 199 0.02 18.91 -5.93
C ASN A 199 0.89 20.19 -6.00
N GLU A 200 1.97 20.14 -6.74
CA GLU A 200 2.97 21.22 -6.87
C GLU A 200 2.62 22.27 -7.91
N SER A 201 1.67 22.00 -8.80
CA SER A 201 1.36 22.88 -9.91
C SER A 201 0.88 24.25 -9.45
N LYS A 202 1.40 25.28 -10.11
CA LYS A 202 0.89 26.65 -10.03
C LYS A 202 -0.21 26.93 -11.04
N THR A 203 -0.50 25.96 -11.91
CA THR A 203 -1.52 26.05 -12.96
C THR A 203 -2.47 24.87 -12.84
N GLU A 204 -3.75 25.15 -12.68
CA GLU A 204 -4.82 24.14 -12.59
C GLU A 204 -4.84 23.16 -13.77
N LYS A 205 -4.35 23.57 -14.95
CA LYS A 205 -4.28 22.74 -16.16
C LYS A 205 -3.47 21.45 -15.98
N LEU A 206 -2.49 21.42 -15.12
CA LEU A 206 -1.67 20.22 -14.88
C LEU A 206 -2.33 19.23 -13.90
N GLN A 207 -3.49 19.56 -13.35
CA GLN A 207 -4.31 18.69 -12.51
C GLN A 207 -5.39 17.96 -13.33
N GLU A 208 -5.65 18.40 -14.59
CA GLU A 208 -6.65 17.80 -15.46
C GLU A 208 -6.29 16.34 -15.80
N ASN A 209 -7.27 15.46 -15.71
CA ASN A 209 -7.15 14.11 -16.24
C ASN A 209 -7.11 14.16 -17.78
N ARG A 210 -6.59 13.10 -18.40
CA ARG A 210 -6.32 13.07 -19.84
C ARG A 210 -6.90 11.84 -20.49
N LEU A 211 -7.52 12.02 -21.64
CA LEU A 211 -7.95 10.95 -22.54
C LEU A 211 -7.12 10.99 -23.82
N TYR A 212 -6.66 9.84 -24.27
CA TYR A 212 -5.93 9.67 -25.52
C TYR A 212 -6.64 8.63 -26.37
N PHE A 213 -7.05 9.02 -27.58
CA PHE A 213 -7.57 8.09 -28.57
C PHE A 213 -6.43 7.34 -29.26
N ASN A 214 -6.64 6.05 -29.48
CA ASN A 214 -5.70 5.19 -30.19
C ASN A 214 -5.95 5.28 -31.71
N GLU A 215 -5.08 5.95 -32.43
CA GLU A 215 -5.12 6.00 -33.87
C GLU A 215 -4.11 4.98 -34.44
N ASN A 216 -4.51 3.71 -34.57
CA ASN A 216 -3.67 2.62 -35.08
C ASN A 216 -2.32 2.47 -34.34
N GLY A 217 -2.33 2.44 -33.01
CA GLY A 217 -1.16 2.29 -32.15
C GLY A 217 -0.44 3.60 -31.82
N THR A 218 -0.95 4.74 -32.29
CA THR A 218 -0.49 6.08 -31.92
C THR A 218 -1.56 6.74 -31.05
N PHE A 219 -1.21 7.05 -29.81
CA PHE A 219 -2.11 7.72 -28.89
C PHE A 219 -2.12 9.22 -29.13
N VAL A 220 -3.31 9.77 -29.38
CA VAL A 220 -3.53 11.19 -29.68
C VAL A 220 -4.40 11.79 -28.60
N ARG A 221 -3.93 12.85 -27.95
CA ARG A 221 -4.71 13.51 -26.88
C ARG A 221 -6.07 13.98 -27.41
N SER A 222 -7.14 13.61 -26.72
CA SER A 222 -8.50 14.03 -27.07
C SER A 222 -8.62 15.54 -27.07
N LYS A 223 -9.32 16.07 -28.08
CA LYS A 223 -9.72 17.47 -28.17
C LYS A 223 -11.06 17.73 -27.48
N THR A 224 -11.78 16.68 -27.13
CA THR A 224 -13.03 16.75 -26.37
C THR A 224 -12.70 17.17 -24.95
N GLN A 225 -13.43 18.12 -24.42
CA GLN A 225 -13.27 18.51 -23.03
C GLN A 225 -13.87 17.44 -22.11
N LEU A 226 -13.02 16.80 -21.34
CA LEU A 226 -13.48 16.05 -20.18
C LEU A 226 -14.13 17.01 -19.17
N PRO A 227 -15.05 16.55 -18.31
CA PRO A 227 -15.49 17.33 -17.17
C PRO A 227 -14.28 17.84 -16.38
N ILE A 228 -14.26 19.12 -16.07
CA ILE A 228 -13.14 19.77 -15.37
C ILE A 228 -12.95 19.08 -14.01
N ASN A 229 -11.76 18.56 -13.78
CA ASN A 229 -11.32 17.99 -12.50
C ASN A 229 -9.95 18.57 -12.14
N THR A 230 -9.92 19.38 -11.09
CA THR A 230 -8.70 20.02 -10.56
C THR A 230 -8.24 19.38 -9.25
N LEU A 231 -8.82 18.22 -8.92
CA LEU A 231 -8.52 17.47 -7.71
C LEU A 231 -7.39 16.47 -7.96
N VAL A 232 -6.73 16.05 -6.88
CA VAL A 232 -5.75 14.95 -6.93
C VAL A 232 -6.50 13.65 -7.15
N SER A 233 -6.52 13.16 -8.40
CA SER A 233 -7.12 11.87 -8.75
C SER A 233 -6.14 10.74 -8.42
N THR A 234 -6.63 9.68 -7.80
CA THR A 234 -5.81 8.56 -7.29
C THR A 234 -6.21 7.21 -7.84
N SER A 235 -7.40 7.12 -8.43
CA SER A 235 -7.93 5.88 -8.99
C SER A 235 -8.84 6.18 -10.17
N VAL A 236 -8.75 5.35 -11.22
CA VAL A 236 -9.70 5.32 -12.32
C VAL A 236 -10.04 3.87 -12.68
N GLU A 237 -11.32 3.61 -12.87
CA GLU A 237 -11.84 2.28 -13.21
C GLU A 237 -12.87 2.38 -14.33
N ALA A 238 -12.81 1.50 -15.32
CA ALA A 238 -13.67 1.50 -16.49
C ALA A 238 -14.67 0.33 -16.46
N PHE A 239 -15.95 0.63 -16.68
CA PHE A 239 -17.02 -0.38 -16.77
C PHE A 239 -18.30 0.24 -17.32
N ASP A 240 -19.03 -0.48 -18.18
CA ASP A 240 -20.40 -0.13 -18.61
C ASP A 240 -21.33 -0.37 -17.40
N TYR A 241 -21.47 0.69 -16.54
CA TYR A 241 -22.14 0.51 -15.25
C TYR A 241 -23.67 0.58 -15.35
N ASP A 242 -24.20 1.26 -16.37
CA ASP A 242 -25.63 1.42 -16.60
C ASP A 242 -26.20 0.51 -17.71
N ASN A 243 -25.31 -0.30 -18.31
CA ASN A 243 -25.61 -1.33 -19.31
C ASN A 243 -26.25 -0.73 -20.58
N ASP A 244 -25.75 0.44 -20.99
CA ASP A 244 -26.15 1.08 -22.26
C ASP A 244 -25.25 0.68 -23.45
N GLY A 245 -24.16 -0.01 -23.19
CA GLY A 245 -23.20 -0.54 -24.17
C GLY A 245 -21.94 0.31 -24.31
N ASP A 246 -21.89 1.47 -23.69
CA ASP A 246 -20.75 2.38 -23.70
C ASP A 246 -19.94 2.22 -22.40
N ILE A 247 -18.62 2.34 -22.44
CA ILE A 247 -17.80 2.16 -21.23
C ILE A 247 -17.68 3.48 -20.49
N ASP A 248 -18.10 3.48 -19.25
CA ASP A 248 -18.04 4.60 -18.32
C ASP A 248 -16.80 4.55 -17.43
N LEU A 249 -16.54 5.67 -16.73
CA LEU A 249 -15.40 5.76 -15.82
C LEU A 249 -15.83 6.15 -14.40
N PHE A 250 -15.37 5.42 -13.40
CA PHE A 250 -15.28 5.93 -12.04
C PHE A 250 -13.94 6.67 -11.86
N VAL A 251 -13.99 7.91 -11.40
CA VAL A 251 -12.79 8.73 -11.09
C VAL A 251 -12.79 9.06 -9.61
N GLY A 252 -11.87 8.45 -8.88
CA GLY A 252 -11.66 8.62 -7.45
C GLY A 252 -10.68 9.73 -7.14
N ASN A 253 -11.08 10.68 -6.30
CA ASN A 253 -10.29 11.84 -5.89
C ASN A 253 -9.97 11.80 -4.40
N LEU A 254 -8.73 12.17 -4.04
CA LEU A 254 -8.23 12.15 -2.65
C LEU A 254 -8.40 13.49 -1.95
N ALA A 255 -8.01 14.58 -2.60
CA ALA A 255 -7.92 15.89 -1.99
C ALA A 255 -7.97 17.01 -3.04
N ASP A 256 -8.24 18.22 -2.59
CA ASP A 256 -7.84 19.41 -3.34
C ASP A 256 -6.34 19.65 -3.15
N ALA A 257 -5.68 20.21 -4.15
CA ALA A 257 -4.27 20.54 -4.05
C ALA A 257 -4.03 21.55 -2.90
N LYS A 258 -3.09 21.21 -2.01
CA LYS A 258 -2.74 22.02 -0.83
C LYS A 258 -3.85 22.19 0.21
N ASP A 259 -4.84 21.30 0.20
CA ASP A 259 -5.88 21.22 1.22
C ASP A 259 -6.24 19.74 1.52
N TYR A 260 -5.27 18.98 2.04
CA TYR A 260 -5.41 17.56 2.33
C TYR A 260 -6.60 17.26 3.23
N GLY A 261 -6.87 18.08 4.23
CA GLY A 261 -7.86 17.77 5.27
C GLY A 261 -9.32 17.78 4.81
N GLN A 262 -9.62 18.31 3.61
CA GLN A 262 -10.97 18.41 3.07
C GLN A 262 -11.31 17.18 2.22
N PRO A 263 -12.36 16.39 2.53
CA PRO A 263 -12.93 15.41 1.60
C PRO A 263 -13.49 16.08 0.35
N VAL A 264 -13.33 15.42 -0.78
CA VAL A 264 -13.68 15.94 -2.10
C VAL A 264 -14.62 15.02 -2.86
N ASN A 265 -15.24 15.52 -3.94
CA ASN A 265 -16.12 14.73 -4.79
C ASN A 265 -15.32 13.75 -5.64
N SER A 266 -15.79 12.51 -5.72
CA SER A 266 -15.44 11.53 -6.74
C SER A 266 -16.65 11.28 -7.63
N ASN A 267 -16.44 10.98 -8.92
CA ASN A 267 -17.49 11.00 -9.92
C ASN A 267 -17.56 9.72 -10.74
N ILE A 268 -18.75 9.37 -11.19
CA ILE A 268 -18.95 8.55 -12.39
C ILE A 268 -19.00 9.51 -13.58
N LEU A 269 -18.22 9.24 -14.60
CA LEU A 269 -18.24 9.91 -15.88
C LEU A 269 -18.96 9.01 -16.89
N VAL A 270 -20.17 9.40 -17.27
CA VAL A 270 -20.99 8.67 -18.26
C VAL A 270 -20.50 9.02 -19.65
N ASN A 271 -20.22 7.99 -20.45
CA ASN A 271 -19.82 8.09 -21.85
C ASN A 271 -21.07 8.17 -22.76
N ASP A 272 -20.93 8.79 -23.93
CA ASP A 272 -21.97 8.80 -24.98
C ASP A 272 -21.63 7.87 -26.15
N GLY A 273 -20.65 6.98 -25.97
CA GLY A 273 -20.13 6.08 -26.99
C GLY A 273 -19.34 6.76 -28.10
N LYS A 274 -18.92 8.02 -27.91
CA LYS A 274 -18.11 8.82 -28.86
C LYS A 274 -16.95 9.53 -28.15
N GLY A 275 -16.60 9.05 -26.97
CA GLY A 275 -15.56 9.66 -26.15
C GLY A 275 -15.93 11.00 -25.52
N ASN A 276 -17.23 11.36 -25.46
CA ASN A 276 -17.66 12.53 -24.71
C ASN A 276 -18.23 12.10 -23.37
N PHE A 277 -17.74 12.71 -22.30
CA PHE A 277 -18.08 12.33 -20.94
C PHE A 277 -18.88 13.41 -20.22
N SER A 278 -19.86 13.00 -19.41
CA SER A 278 -20.61 13.86 -18.51
C SER A 278 -20.64 13.28 -17.10
N ILE A 279 -20.70 14.14 -16.07
CA ILE A 279 -20.80 13.67 -14.68
C ILE A 279 -22.21 13.13 -14.42
N ASP A 280 -22.31 11.90 -13.90
CA ASP A 280 -23.59 11.41 -13.37
C ASP A 280 -24.02 12.20 -12.12
N SER A 281 -25.09 12.95 -12.26
CA SER A 281 -25.64 13.77 -11.16
C SER A 281 -26.32 12.97 -10.04
N ASN A 282 -26.62 11.69 -10.28
CA ASN A 282 -27.26 10.80 -9.31
C ASN A 282 -26.23 10.15 -8.39
N PHE A 283 -25.00 9.95 -8.84
CA PHE A 283 -23.91 9.43 -8.02
C PHE A 283 -23.29 10.54 -7.17
N LYS A 284 -23.14 10.26 -5.86
CA LYS A 284 -22.54 11.23 -4.92
C LYS A 284 -21.62 10.51 -3.95
N LEU A 285 -20.34 10.77 -4.06
CA LEU A 285 -19.32 10.32 -3.12
C LEU A 285 -18.42 11.50 -2.75
N ILE A 286 -18.55 11.98 -1.51
CA ILE A 286 -17.66 12.99 -0.93
C ILE A 286 -16.81 12.27 0.11
N SER A 287 -15.59 11.95 -0.24
CA SER A 287 -14.64 11.22 0.61
C SER A 287 -13.22 11.46 0.12
N LYS A 288 -12.25 10.82 0.73
CA LYS A 288 -10.84 10.82 0.34
C LYS A 288 -10.53 9.47 -0.28
N VAL A 289 -10.80 9.32 -1.58
CA VAL A 289 -10.60 8.05 -2.29
C VAL A 289 -9.12 7.80 -2.52
N THR A 290 -8.68 6.56 -2.31
CA THR A 290 -7.30 6.10 -2.52
C THR A 290 -7.20 5.00 -3.58
N SER A 291 -8.25 4.18 -3.71
CA SER A 291 -8.31 3.07 -4.66
C SER A 291 -9.76 2.66 -4.89
N ALA A 292 -10.05 2.12 -6.05
CA ALA A 292 -11.37 1.55 -6.37
C ALA A 292 -11.22 0.26 -7.20
N LYS A 293 -12.32 -0.49 -7.32
CA LYS A 293 -12.40 -1.68 -8.16
C LYS A 293 -13.84 -2.00 -8.53
N TRP A 294 -14.07 -2.32 -9.80
CA TRP A 294 -15.30 -2.95 -10.24
C TRP A 294 -15.22 -4.47 -10.10
N GLN A 295 -16.13 -5.07 -9.35
CA GLN A 295 -16.19 -6.51 -9.10
C GLN A 295 -17.63 -6.96 -8.84
N ASP A 296 -18.06 -8.05 -9.48
CA ASP A 296 -19.28 -8.74 -9.08
C ASP A 296 -19.03 -9.41 -7.72
N ILE A 297 -19.53 -8.77 -6.64
CA ILE A 297 -19.27 -9.21 -5.27
C ILE A 297 -20.49 -9.95 -4.67
N ASN A 298 -21.64 -9.88 -5.32
CA ASN A 298 -22.87 -10.51 -4.89
C ASN A 298 -23.31 -11.69 -5.78
N ASN A 299 -22.50 -12.04 -6.80
CA ASN A 299 -22.72 -13.11 -7.77
C ASN A 299 -23.98 -12.94 -8.66
N ASP A 300 -24.39 -11.69 -8.92
CA ASP A 300 -25.52 -11.39 -9.82
C ASP A 300 -25.13 -11.17 -11.29
N LYS A 301 -23.83 -11.22 -11.61
CA LYS A 301 -23.17 -11.01 -12.91
C LYS A 301 -23.07 -9.55 -13.33
N ILE A 302 -23.44 -8.61 -12.48
CA ILE A 302 -23.22 -7.18 -12.69
C ILE A 302 -22.07 -6.78 -11.76
N LYS A 303 -21.13 -5.98 -12.25
CA LYS A 303 -20.04 -5.54 -11.36
C LYS A 303 -20.53 -4.43 -10.44
N ASP A 304 -20.15 -4.56 -9.18
CA ASP A 304 -20.36 -3.61 -8.10
C ASP A 304 -19.13 -2.72 -7.94
N LEU A 305 -19.27 -1.53 -7.37
CA LEU A 305 -18.17 -0.61 -7.14
C LEU A 305 -17.67 -0.68 -5.69
N LEU A 306 -16.42 -1.07 -5.53
CA LEU A 306 -15.71 -1.11 -4.26
C LEU A 306 -14.74 0.08 -4.18
N VAL A 307 -14.75 0.83 -3.07
CA VAL A 307 -13.92 2.04 -2.91
C VAL A 307 -13.22 2.07 -1.57
N ALA A 308 -11.90 2.18 -1.57
CA ALA A 308 -11.09 2.47 -0.39
C ALA A 308 -11.02 3.98 -0.15
N THR A 309 -11.11 4.38 1.11
CA THR A 309 -11.14 5.80 1.51
C THR A 309 -10.29 6.05 2.75
N GLU A 310 -9.82 7.26 2.93
CA GLU A 310 -9.16 7.69 4.16
C GLU A 310 -10.08 8.52 5.05
N TRP A 311 -9.90 8.37 6.36
CA TRP A 311 -10.69 9.03 7.40
C TRP A 311 -12.19 8.73 7.31
N ASP A 312 -12.53 7.68 6.59
CA ASP A 312 -13.89 7.21 6.35
C ASP A 312 -13.88 5.67 6.24
N ALA A 313 -15.07 5.05 6.18
CA ALA A 313 -15.23 3.61 5.94
C ALA A 313 -15.11 3.30 4.44
N PRO A 314 -14.60 2.12 4.06
CA PRO A 314 -14.69 1.63 2.69
C PRO A 314 -16.14 1.66 2.20
N LYS A 315 -16.36 1.95 0.92
CA LYS A 315 -17.70 1.98 0.34
C LYS A 315 -17.89 0.77 -0.58
N ILE A 316 -19.02 0.12 -0.42
CA ILE A 316 -19.48 -1.01 -1.23
C ILE A 316 -20.77 -0.56 -1.88
N TYR A 317 -20.74 -0.26 -3.17
CA TYR A 317 -21.93 0.12 -3.93
C TYR A 317 -22.39 -1.07 -4.76
N ILE A 318 -23.57 -1.61 -4.43
CA ILE A 318 -24.21 -2.64 -5.26
C ILE A 318 -24.84 -1.98 -6.48
N ASN A 319 -24.52 -2.53 -7.64
CA ASN A 319 -25.01 -2.03 -8.92
C ASN A 319 -26.32 -2.75 -9.32
N ASN A 320 -27.41 -2.04 -9.22
CA ASN A 320 -28.71 -2.52 -9.65
C ASN A 320 -29.05 -2.01 -11.06
N SER A 321 -28.31 -2.48 -12.09
CA SER A 321 -28.48 -2.10 -13.51
C SER A 321 -28.45 -0.58 -13.71
N GLY A 322 -27.33 0.05 -13.40
CA GLY A 322 -27.09 1.49 -13.54
C GLY A 322 -27.44 2.32 -12.31
N LYS A 323 -27.90 1.69 -11.25
CA LYS A 323 -28.15 2.37 -9.98
C LYS A 323 -27.24 1.83 -8.88
N LEU A 324 -26.27 2.65 -8.48
CA LEU A 324 -25.35 2.32 -7.41
C LEU A 324 -25.98 2.59 -6.04
N GLU A 325 -26.20 1.55 -5.26
CA GLU A 325 -26.76 1.64 -3.91
C GLU A 325 -25.72 1.28 -2.86
N LEU A 326 -25.48 2.19 -1.91
CA LEU A 326 -24.51 1.97 -0.84
C LEU A 326 -24.99 0.84 0.08
N SER A 327 -24.22 -0.23 0.14
CA SER A 327 -24.45 -1.36 1.03
C SER A 327 -23.96 -1.06 2.45
N GLN A 328 -24.43 -1.85 3.40
CA GLN A 328 -23.92 -1.82 4.77
C GLN A 328 -22.53 -2.45 4.83
N SER A 329 -21.65 -1.86 5.60
CA SER A 329 -20.33 -2.40 5.95
C SER A 329 -20.23 -2.61 7.47
N PRO A 330 -19.24 -3.36 7.98
CA PRO A 330 -19.06 -3.52 9.42
C PRO A 330 -18.90 -2.17 10.13
N ASN A 331 -19.25 -2.13 11.41
CA ASN A 331 -19.11 -0.91 12.22
C ASN A 331 -17.63 -0.54 12.45
N ASN A 332 -17.39 0.74 12.70
CA ASN A 332 -16.06 1.26 13.05
C ASN A 332 -14.98 1.02 11.97
N MET A 333 -15.37 1.04 10.71
CA MET A 333 -14.47 0.81 9.58
C MET A 333 -13.76 2.09 9.09
N ASN A 334 -14.00 3.24 9.71
CA ASN A 334 -13.22 4.42 9.37
C ASN A 334 -11.74 4.15 9.62
N GLY A 335 -10.90 4.37 8.61
CA GLY A 335 -9.48 4.06 8.63
C GLY A 335 -8.67 4.94 7.70
N LEU A 336 -7.43 4.55 7.48
CA LEU A 336 -6.55 5.15 6.46
C LEU A 336 -6.31 4.11 5.36
N TRP A 337 -7.37 3.72 4.68
CA TRP A 337 -7.34 2.66 3.67
C TRP A 337 -6.53 3.10 2.45
N GLN A 338 -5.59 2.28 2.01
CA GLN A 338 -4.65 2.61 0.93
C GLN A 338 -4.97 1.88 -0.38
N THR A 339 -5.59 0.71 -0.29
CA THR A 339 -5.96 -0.11 -1.46
C THR A 339 -7.13 -1.02 -1.14
N ILE A 340 -7.87 -1.39 -2.20
CA ILE A 340 -8.96 -2.36 -2.15
C ILE A 340 -8.79 -3.38 -3.27
N SER A 341 -9.11 -4.64 -3.00
CA SER A 341 -9.12 -5.72 -3.99
C SER A 341 -10.08 -6.82 -3.55
N THR A 342 -10.12 -7.91 -4.27
CA THR A 342 -10.93 -9.08 -3.92
C THR A 342 -10.12 -10.36 -4.05
N PHE A 343 -10.42 -11.33 -3.19
CA PHE A 343 -9.83 -12.67 -3.22
C PHE A 343 -10.64 -13.58 -2.30
N ASP A 344 -10.86 -14.82 -2.68
CA ASP A 344 -11.44 -15.86 -1.81
C ASP A 344 -10.36 -16.33 -0.81
N ILE A 345 -10.22 -15.58 0.31
CA ILE A 345 -9.10 -15.80 1.25
C ILE A 345 -9.40 -16.89 2.27
N ASP A 346 -10.66 -17.12 2.62
CA ASP A 346 -11.07 -18.16 3.57
C ASP A 346 -11.50 -19.47 2.88
N LYS A 347 -11.49 -19.49 1.52
CA LYS A 347 -11.74 -20.66 0.67
C LYS A 347 -13.16 -21.20 0.76
N ASP A 348 -14.14 -20.32 0.96
CA ASP A 348 -15.56 -20.66 0.98
C ASP A 348 -16.24 -20.58 -0.40
N GLY A 349 -15.58 -19.99 -1.38
CA GLY A 349 -16.02 -19.87 -2.78
C GLY A 349 -16.53 -18.48 -3.15
N ASP A 350 -16.76 -17.59 -2.20
CA ASP A 350 -17.11 -16.20 -2.42
C ASP A 350 -15.85 -15.30 -2.48
N GLN A 351 -15.91 -14.21 -3.20
CA GLN A 351 -14.82 -13.23 -3.22
C GLN A 351 -14.94 -12.31 -2.01
N ASP A 352 -13.97 -12.35 -1.09
CA ASP A 352 -13.86 -11.40 0.02
C ASP A 352 -13.30 -10.06 -0.44
N ILE A 353 -13.59 -8.98 0.31
CA ILE A 353 -13.08 -7.64 0.02
C ILE A 353 -11.81 -7.39 0.82
N LEU A 354 -10.68 -7.42 0.16
CA LEU A 354 -9.37 -7.16 0.76
C LEU A 354 -9.14 -5.66 0.94
N LEU A 355 -8.65 -5.27 2.09
CA LEU A 355 -8.44 -3.88 2.48
C LEU A 355 -7.01 -3.68 3.03
N GLY A 356 -6.21 -2.91 2.30
CA GLY A 356 -4.90 -2.46 2.77
C GLY A 356 -5.02 -1.17 3.56
N ASN A 357 -4.49 -1.13 4.78
CA ASN A 357 -4.46 0.01 5.67
C ASN A 357 -3.01 0.34 6.08
N TRP A 358 -2.80 1.27 7.00
CA TRP A 358 -1.47 1.66 7.49
C TRP A 358 -0.75 0.57 8.30
N GLY A 359 -1.48 -0.43 8.78
CA GLY A 359 -0.96 -1.45 9.67
C GLY A 359 -0.79 -0.95 11.11
N LEU A 360 -0.45 -1.89 11.99
CA LEU A 360 -0.38 -1.62 13.43
C LEU A 360 1.02 -1.21 13.91
N ASN A 361 2.05 -1.38 13.09
CA ASN A 361 3.42 -0.94 13.38
C ASN A 361 3.64 0.50 12.90
N THR A 362 2.91 1.44 13.49
CA THR A 362 2.88 2.84 13.10
C THR A 362 2.98 3.78 14.29
N LYS A 363 3.39 5.03 14.03
CA LYS A 363 3.33 6.12 15.02
C LYS A 363 1.94 6.78 15.10
N PHE A 364 1.04 6.48 14.18
CA PHE A 364 -0.36 6.81 14.33
C PHE A 364 -0.94 5.93 15.43
N ASN A 365 -0.90 6.40 16.64
CA ASN A 365 -1.19 5.57 17.81
C ASN A 365 -2.71 5.49 18.02
N LEU A 366 -3.32 4.40 17.60
CA LEU A 366 -4.62 3.99 18.07
C LEU A 366 -4.42 3.31 19.43
N ASN A 367 -4.34 4.11 20.50
CA ASN A 367 -4.50 3.54 21.82
C ASN A 367 -5.95 3.08 21.96
N PHE A 368 -6.16 1.98 22.68
CA PHE A 368 -7.46 1.35 22.93
C PHE A 368 -8.53 2.25 23.59
N ASP A 369 -8.21 3.51 23.84
CA ASP A 369 -9.08 4.47 24.51
C ASP A 369 -9.98 5.26 23.56
N GLY A 370 -9.77 5.15 22.23
CA GLY A 370 -10.60 5.84 21.23
C GLY A 370 -9.91 6.02 19.86
N PRO A 371 -10.63 6.58 18.88
CA PRO A 371 -10.11 6.73 17.52
C PRO A 371 -8.97 7.74 17.42
N LEU A 372 -8.18 7.63 16.37
CA LEU A 372 -7.35 8.72 15.87
C LEU A 372 -8.27 9.78 15.27
N VAL A 373 -8.00 11.05 15.50
CA VAL A 373 -8.84 12.14 14.98
C VAL A 373 -8.02 13.10 14.15
N MET A 374 -8.67 13.64 13.13
CA MET A 374 -8.16 14.73 12.32
C MET A 374 -9.11 15.92 12.44
N TYR A 375 -8.59 17.05 12.85
CA TYR A 375 -9.30 18.34 12.84
C TYR A 375 -8.83 19.15 11.65
N HIS A 376 -9.76 19.79 10.95
CA HIS A 376 -9.50 20.57 9.76
C HIS A 376 -10.20 21.93 9.87
N SER A 377 -9.43 23.01 9.86
CA SER A 377 -9.90 24.39 9.94
C SER A 377 -8.74 25.36 9.71
N ASP A 378 -9.03 26.62 9.45
CA ASP A 378 -8.06 27.72 9.52
C ASP A 378 -7.88 28.11 11.00
N PHE A 379 -6.88 27.52 11.66
CA PHE A 379 -6.66 27.68 13.11
C PHE A 379 -5.92 28.96 13.48
N ASP A 380 -5.19 29.58 12.55
CA ASP A 380 -4.45 30.83 12.82
C ASP A 380 -5.00 32.04 12.05
N GLU A 381 -6.17 31.87 11.41
CA GLU A 381 -6.93 32.92 10.71
C GLU A 381 -6.14 33.57 9.55
N ASN A 382 -5.32 32.76 8.86
CA ASN A 382 -4.48 33.20 7.74
C ASN A 382 -5.11 32.99 6.36
N GLY A 383 -6.32 32.39 6.30
CA GLY A 383 -7.08 32.10 5.10
C GLY A 383 -6.72 30.76 4.47
N LYS A 384 -5.91 29.91 5.13
CA LYS A 384 -5.57 28.53 4.73
C LYS A 384 -5.97 27.60 5.86
N ASN A 385 -6.47 26.44 5.48
CA ASN A 385 -6.80 25.42 6.48
C ASN A 385 -5.55 24.65 6.91
N GLU A 386 -5.52 24.24 8.16
CA GLU A 386 -4.55 23.29 8.70
C GLU A 386 -5.22 21.94 9.00
N THR A 387 -4.40 20.90 8.94
CA THR A 387 -4.76 19.53 9.29
C THR A 387 -4.08 19.15 10.60
N LEU A 388 -4.84 19.05 11.69
CA LEU A 388 -4.31 18.66 13.01
C LEU A 388 -4.72 17.24 13.34
N ILE A 389 -3.74 16.36 13.55
CA ILE A 389 -3.99 14.97 13.96
C ILE A 389 -3.77 14.85 15.47
N ALA A 390 -4.70 14.20 16.15
CA ALA A 390 -4.62 13.94 17.58
C ALA A 390 -4.99 12.49 17.91
N TYR A 391 -4.33 11.93 18.93
CA TYR A 391 -4.56 10.58 19.43
C TYR A 391 -5.25 10.62 20.80
N ASN A 392 -6.07 9.61 21.06
CA ASN A 392 -6.74 9.46 22.36
C ASN A 392 -5.80 8.85 23.40
N LYS A 393 -5.82 9.39 24.61
CA LYS A 393 -5.17 8.81 25.78
C LYS A 393 -5.98 9.12 27.02
N ASN A 394 -6.50 8.09 27.69
CA ASN A 394 -7.36 8.22 28.87
C ASN A 394 -8.58 9.14 28.62
N GLY A 395 -9.22 9.02 27.48
CA GLY A 395 -10.41 9.80 27.11
C GLY A 395 -10.14 11.26 26.72
N LYS A 396 -8.89 11.67 26.57
CA LYS A 396 -8.49 13.00 26.10
C LYS A 396 -7.68 12.92 24.82
N TYR A 397 -7.82 13.92 23.96
CA TYR A 397 -7.06 14.00 22.71
C TYR A 397 -5.80 14.84 22.88
N TYR A 398 -4.69 14.33 22.37
CA TYR A 398 -3.38 15.00 22.41
C TYR A 398 -2.86 15.16 20.98
N PRO A 399 -2.28 16.35 20.65
CA PRO A 399 -1.67 16.54 19.33
C PRO A 399 -0.63 15.47 19.03
N LEU A 400 -0.65 14.92 17.81
CA LEU A 400 0.39 14.04 17.31
C LEU A 400 1.70 14.81 17.08
N ASN A 401 1.56 16.06 16.66
CA ASN A 401 2.68 16.92 16.31
C ASN A 401 3.31 17.59 17.54
N SER A 402 4.62 17.75 17.51
CA SER A 402 5.37 18.52 18.49
C SER A 402 5.07 20.02 18.42
N LYS A 403 5.45 20.78 19.45
CA LYS A 403 5.37 22.24 19.45
C LYS A 403 6.02 22.85 18.21
N ASP A 404 7.21 22.38 17.83
CA ASP A 404 7.97 22.95 16.73
C ASP A 404 7.34 22.67 15.36
N GLU A 405 6.72 21.49 15.17
CA GLU A 405 5.97 21.16 13.96
C GLU A 405 4.73 22.04 13.84
N LEU A 406 3.95 22.20 14.92
CA LEU A 406 2.80 23.11 14.94
C LEU A 406 3.23 24.56 14.68
N ALA A 407 4.30 25.02 15.32
CA ALA A 407 4.81 26.39 15.16
C ALA A 407 5.39 26.64 13.76
N ALA A 408 5.89 25.61 13.09
CA ALA A 408 6.37 25.72 11.71
C ALA A 408 5.21 25.99 10.73
N GLN A 409 4.00 25.47 11.01
CA GLN A 409 2.80 25.73 10.21
C GLN A 409 2.12 27.02 10.69
N MET A 410 1.89 27.16 11.98
CA MET A 410 1.15 28.24 12.62
C MET A 410 2.05 29.03 13.57
N ASN A 411 2.56 30.17 13.13
CA ASN A 411 3.50 30.95 13.94
C ASN A 411 2.91 31.45 15.28
N VAL A 412 1.61 31.49 15.42
CA VAL A 412 0.90 31.85 16.67
C VAL A 412 1.29 30.92 17.83
N ILE A 413 1.62 29.67 17.57
CA ILE A 413 2.05 28.68 18.56
C ILE A 413 3.28 29.14 19.35
N ASN A 414 4.26 29.79 18.69
CA ASN A 414 5.44 30.35 19.36
C ASN A 414 5.11 31.54 20.29
N LYS A 415 4.00 32.25 20.02
CA LYS A 415 3.53 33.35 20.88
C LYS A 415 2.83 32.82 22.14
N ILE A 416 2.12 31.68 22.01
CA ILE A 416 1.38 31.05 23.12
C ILE A 416 2.33 30.23 24.00
N TYR A 417 3.21 29.43 23.37
CA TYR A 417 4.14 28.51 24.06
C TYR A 417 5.59 28.92 23.82
N VAL A 418 6.17 29.62 24.80
CA VAL A 418 7.54 30.12 24.71
C VAL A 418 8.58 28.98 24.68
N ASP A 419 8.28 27.88 25.35
CA ASP A 419 9.16 26.71 25.46
C ASP A 419 8.38 25.37 25.38
N HIS A 420 9.10 24.27 25.20
CA HIS A 420 8.51 22.93 25.15
C HIS A 420 7.82 22.52 26.45
N LYS A 421 8.29 23.02 27.60
CA LYS A 421 7.70 22.68 28.90
C LYS A 421 6.29 23.23 29.04
N SER A 422 6.02 24.42 28.50
CA SER A 422 4.70 25.04 28.54
C SER A 422 3.68 24.33 27.62
N TYR A 423 4.16 23.63 26.58
CA TYR A 423 3.35 22.88 25.65
C TYR A 423 3.17 21.40 26.06
N ALA A 424 4.17 20.81 26.69
CA ALA A 424 4.19 19.37 26.99
C ALA A 424 2.98 18.94 27.84
N GLY A 425 2.30 17.88 27.41
CA GLY A 425 1.11 17.33 28.08
C GLY A 425 -0.18 18.11 27.87
N LYS A 426 -0.20 19.09 26.98
CA LYS A 426 -1.42 19.80 26.61
C LYS A 426 -2.33 18.94 25.74
N THR A 427 -3.62 18.93 26.03
CA THR A 427 -4.63 18.35 25.13
C THR A 427 -4.77 19.22 23.89
N ILE A 428 -5.45 18.72 22.85
CA ILE A 428 -5.62 19.47 21.60
C ILE A 428 -6.42 20.76 21.84
N GLU A 429 -7.41 20.72 22.73
CA GLU A 429 -8.23 21.90 23.12
C GLU A 429 -7.39 22.93 23.89
N GLU A 430 -6.46 22.47 24.75
CA GLU A 430 -5.53 23.36 25.47
C GLU A 430 -4.44 23.91 24.55
N ALA A 431 -4.00 23.11 23.56
CA ALA A 431 -2.91 23.47 22.64
C ALA A 431 -3.37 24.53 21.62
N MET A 432 -4.61 24.44 21.16
CA MET A 432 -5.16 25.32 20.13
C MET A 432 -6.10 26.41 20.72
N THR A 433 -7.12 26.11 21.25
CA THR A 433 -8.16 26.76 22.08
C THR A 433 -9.42 25.91 21.94
N GLU A 434 -10.19 25.79 22.99
CA GLU A 434 -11.43 25.00 22.96
C GLU A 434 -12.42 25.53 21.88
N GLY A 435 -12.49 26.82 21.69
CA GLY A 435 -13.37 27.45 20.69
C GLY A 435 -12.99 27.09 19.25
N SER A 436 -11.70 27.11 18.90
CA SER A 436 -11.25 26.79 17.54
C SER A 436 -11.40 25.31 17.20
N ILE A 437 -11.14 24.41 18.16
CA ILE A 437 -11.32 22.96 17.97
C ILE A 437 -12.81 22.59 17.83
N SER A 438 -13.70 23.24 18.60
CA SER A 438 -15.13 22.93 18.53
C SER A 438 -15.80 23.38 17.22
N LEU A 439 -15.21 24.34 16.51
CA LEU A 439 -15.68 24.78 15.19
C LEU A 439 -15.05 24.03 14.01
N ALA A 440 -13.96 23.31 14.25
CA ALA A 440 -13.26 22.55 13.21
C ALA A 440 -14.07 21.33 12.75
N LYS A 441 -13.95 21.01 11.47
CA LYS A 441 -14.43 19.71 10.98
C LYS A 441 -13.59 18.61 11.61
N LYS A 442 -14.24 17.53 12.06
CA LYS A 442 -13.61 16.40 12.72
C LYS A 442 -13.84 15.12 11.92
N TYR A 443 -12.76 14.40 11.66
CA TYR A 443 -12.77 13.10 11.04
C TYR A 443 -12.11 12.08 11.97
N GLU A 444 -12.53 10.81 11.90
CA GLU A 444 -12.08 9.77 12.82
C GLU A 444 -11.56 8.56 12.04
N ALA A 445 -10.51 7.93 12.58
CA ALA A 445 -10.06 6.61 12.14
C ALA A 445 -10.12 5.66 13.34
N HIS A 446 -10.94 4.62 13.21
CA HIS A 446 -11.20 3.64 14.27
C HIS A 446 -10.28 2.42 14.15
N THR A 447 -9.78 2.13 12.95
CA THR A 447 -8.83 1.05 12.70
C THR A 447 -7.71 1.47 11.75
N LEU A 448 -6.51 0.96 12.00
CA LEU A 448 -5.37 1.02 11.09
C LEU A 448 -4.94 -0.39 10.65
N ALA A 449 -5.61 -1.43 11.17
CA ALA A 449 -5.35 -2.80 10.75
C ALA A 449 -5.72 -3.01 9.28
N SER A 450 -4.86 -3.65 8.53
CA SER A 450 -5.21 -4.24 7.24
C SER A 450 -5.98 -5.54 7.47
N GLY A 451 -6.90 -5.88 6.58
CA GLY A 451 -7.74 -7.05 6.74
C GLY A 451 -8.62 -7.30 5.54
N TYR A 452 -9.69 -8.03 5.74
CA TYR A 452 -10.70 -8.24 4.72
C TYR A 452 -12.11 -8.19 5.32
N ILE A 453 -13.06 -7.74 4.53
CA ILE A 453 -14.48 -7.90 4.85
C ILE A 453 -14.91 -9.23 4.27
N ARG A 454 -15.36 -10.14 5.14
CA ARG A 454 -15.86 -11.45 4.73
C ARG A 454 -17.15 -11.28 3.95
N ASN A 455 -17.20 -11.92 2.79
CA ASN A 455 -18.38 -12.00 1.98
C ASN A 455 -19.14 -13.30 2.30
N ASN A 456 -20.36 -13.20 2.77
CA ASN A 456 -21.23 -14.34 2.97
C ASN A 456 -22.42 -14.21 2.02
N ASN A 457 -22.27 -14.61 0.77
CA ASN A 457 -23.31 -14.53 -0.27
C ASN A 457 -23.92 -13.11 -0.39
N GLY A 458 -23.08 -12.08 -0.53
CA GLY A 458 -23.50 -10.67 -0.64
C GLY A 458 -23.79 -9.98 0.70
N SER A 459 -23.41 -10.58 1.83
CA SER A 459 -23.51 -9.99 3.16
C SER A 459 -22.14 -9.62 3.71
N PHE A 460 -21.89 -8.34 4.01
CA PHE A 460 -20.58 -7.75 4.33
C PHE A 460 -20.54 -7.24 5.78
N ASN A 461 -20.81 -8.11 6.76
CA ASN A 461 -21.02 -7.71 8.15
C ASN A 461 -19.81 -7.93 9.07
N GLU A 462 -18.76 -8.63 8.62
CA GLU A 462 -17.62 -9.01 9.43
C GLU A 462 -16.32 -8.49 8.81
N PHE A 463 -15.52 -7.78 9.61
CA PHE A 463 -14.14 -7.44 9.26
C PHE A 463 -13.18 -8.35 10.03
N VAL A 464 -12.30 -8.99 9.30
CA VAL A 464 -11.27 -9.89 9.83
C VAL A 464 -9.90 -9.25 9.62
N GLU A 465 -9.20 -8.98 10.71
CA GLU A 465 -7.83 -8.43 10.62
C GLU A 465 -6.85 -9.49 10.11
N PHE A 466 -5.95 -9.08 9.22
CA PHE A 466 -4.83 -9.94 8.83
C PHE A 466 -3.87 -10.19 10.00
N SER A 467 -3.07 -11.24 9.86
CA SER A 467 -2.03 -11.57 10.84
C SER A 467 -1.00 -10.45 11.04
N ASP A 468 -0.28 -10.49 12.17
CA ASP A 468 0.76 -9.51 12.52
C ASP A 468 1.79 -9.27 11.40
N ALA A 469 2.10 -10.29 10.59
CA ALA A 469 3.04 -10.17 9.47
C ALA A 469 2.56 -9.19 8.39
N MET A 470 1.25 -9.01 8.23
CA MET A 470 0.63 -8.08 7.30
C MET A 470 0.32 -6.71 7.93
N GLN A 471 0.62 -6.53 9.23
CA GLN A 471 0.44 -5.27 9.95
C GLN A 471 1.74 -4.45 10.09
N LEU A 472 2.84 -4.89 9.45
CA LEU A 472 4.17 -4.32 9.68
C LEU A 472 4.40 -2.97 9.00
N ALA A 473 3.66 -2.66 7.95
CA ALA A 473 3.70 -1.39 7.21
C ALA A 473 2.41 -1.24 6.38
N PRO A 474 2.15 -0.08 5.77
CA PRO A 474 1.02 0.08 4.86
C PRO A 474 1.01 -0.98 3.77
N ILE A 475 -0.15 -1.58 3.51
CA ILE A 475 -0.40 -2.41 2.34
C ILE A 475 -0.98 -1.51 1.24
N THR A 476 -0.32 -1.49 0.09
CA THR A 476 -0.69 -0.63 -1.04
C THR A 476 -0.98 -1.39 -2.32
N ALA A 477 -0.71 -2.70 -2.33
CA ALA A 477 -0.94 -3.54 -3.51
C ALA A 477 -1.28 -4.98 -3.13
N PHE A 478 -2.31 -5.50 -3.80
CA PHE A 478 -2.68 -6.90 -3.85
C PHE A 478 -2.67 -7.35 -5.32
N SER A 479 -2.19 -8.57 -5.58
CA SER A 479 -2.24 -9.15 -6.93
C SER A 479 -2.44 -10.65 -6.85
N GLU A 480 -3.46 -11.14 -7.53
CA GLU A 480 -3.71 -12.57 -7.64
C GLU A 480 -2.73 -13.19 -8.65
N ILE A 481 -2.20 -14.36 -8.29
CA ILE A 481 -1.36 -15.18 -9.17
C ILE A 481 -1.78 -16.64 -9.11
N ILE A 482 -1.55 -17.38 -10.18
CA ILE A 482 -1.82 -18.80 -10.22
C ILE A 482 -0.48 -19.54 -10.12
N LEU A 483 -0.26 -20.23 -9.00
CA LEU A 483 0.91 -21.07 -8.78
C LEU A 483 0.50 -22.53 -8.54
N ASN A 484 1.07 -23.45 -9.31
CA ASN A 484 0.75 -24.88 -9.20
C ASN A 484 -0.75 -25.18 -9.29
N ASN A 485 -1.49 -24.48 -10.16
CA ASN A 485 -2.95 -24.52 -10.33
C ASN A 485 -3.75 -24.09 -9.09
N GLU A 486 -3.16 -23.33 -8.19
CA GLU A 486 -3.84 -22.72 -7.05
C GLU A 486 -3.75 -21.19 -7.13
N ASN A 487 -4.86 -20.51 -6.88
CA ASN A 487 -4.88 -19.06 -6.73
C ASN A 487 -4.19 -18.68 -5.43
N GLN A 488 -3.25 -17.76 -5.50
CA GLN A 488 -2.52 -17.19 -4.38
C GLN A 488 -2.45 -15.68 -4.54
N LEU A 489 -2.23 -14.97 -3.44
CA LEU A 489 -2.21 -13.52 -3.39
C LEU A 489 -0.80 -13.02 -3.10
N LEU A 490 -0.26 -12.16 -3.95
CA LEU A 490 0.93 -11.35 -3.65
C LEU A 490 0.52 -10.08 -2.92
N VAL A 491 1.18 -9.79 -1.82
CA VAL A 491 0.91 -8.61 -0.98
C VAL A 491 2.16 -7.75 -0.93
N GLY A 492 2.00 -6.49 -1.32
CA GLY A 492 3.05 -5.49 -1.30
C GLY A 492 2.63 -4.21 -0.58
N GLY A 493 3.62 -3.39 -0.21
CA GLY A 493 3.30 -2.17 0.49
C GLY A 493 4.53 -1.30 0.77
N ASN A 494 4.59 -0.76 1.97
CA ASN A 494 5.56 0.21 2.48
C ASN A 494 5.23 1.67 2.11
N SER A 495 5.78 2.60 2.86
CA SER A 495 5.66 4.04 2.58
C SER A 495 6.92 4.80 2.97
N TYR A 496 7.41 5.61 2.05
CA TYR A 496 8.51 6.58 2.24
C TYR A 496 7.98 8.04 2.22
N LYS A 497 6.71 8.23 1.90
CA LYS A 497 6.11 9.55 1.69
C LYS A 497 5.71 10.29 2.97
N VAL A 498 6.11 9.79 4.11
CA VAL A 498 5.82 10.36 5.42
C VAL A 498 6.83 11.42 5.84
N ASN A 499 6.43 12.26 6.78
CA ASN A 499 7.29 13.25 7.42
C ASN A 499 8.51 12.58 8.09
N THR A 500 9.66 13.26 8.11
CA THR A 500 10.92 12.77 8.70
C THR A 500 10.80 12.42 10.19
N TYR A 501 9.90 13.07 10.93
CA TYR A 501 9.61 12.74 12.34
C TYR A 501 8.93 11.38 12.50
N HIS A 502 8.17 10.93 11.51
CA HIS A 502 7.54 9.61 11.49
C HIS A 502 8.52 8.50 11.11
N GLY A 503 9.53 8.81 10.29
CA GLY A 503 10.40 7.83 9.67
C GLY A 503 9.66 7.04 8.57
N SER A 504 10.38 6.16 7.88
CA SER A 504 9.80 5.36 6.80
C SER A 504 9.15 4.09 7.32
N TYR A 505 8.03 3.68 6.75
CA TYR A 505 7.35 2.41 7.02
C TYR A 505 7.75 1.38 5.97
N THR A 506 8.77 0.57 6.27
CA THR A 506 9.45 -0.30 5.27
C THR A 506 9.60 -1.74 5.73
N ALA A 507 8.81 -2.15 6.70
CA ALA A 507 8.97 -3.46 7.32
C ALA A 507 8.24 -4.59 6.58
N LEU A 508 7.30 -4.29 5.67
CA LEU A 508 6.61 -5.29 4.86
C LEU A 508 7.48 -5.67 3.66
N LYS A 509 8.09 -6.86 3.72
CA LYS A 509 9.05 -7.33 2.71
C LYS A 509 8.42 -8.10 1.53
N GLY A 510 7.10 -8.07 1.42
CA GLY A 510 6.31 -8.81 0.47
C GLY A 510 5.97 -10.22 0.96
N LEU A 511 4.71 -10.58 0.78
CA LEU A 511 4.17 -11.88 1.18
C LEU A 511 3.48 -12.55 0.00
N LEU A 512 3.59 -13.87 -0.04
CA LEU A 512 2.76 -14.76 -0.83
C LEU A 512 1.79 -15.42 0.12
N VAL A 513 0.51 -15.20 -0.09
CA VAL A 513 -0.60 -15.63 0.78
C VAL A 513 -1.42 -16.66 0.03
N LYS A 514 -1.63 -17.81 0.64
CA LYS A 514 -2.47 -18.89 0.11
C LYS A 514 -3.89 -18.84 0.66
N ASP A 515 -3.99 -18.57 1.94
CA ASP A 515 -5.24 -18.37 2.70
C ASP A 515 -4.95 -17.55 3.96
N GLU A 516 -5.97 -17.27 4.78
CA GLU A 516 -5.87 -16.45 5.99
C GLU A 516 -4.79 -16.89 7.00
N SER A 517 -4.41 -18.18 6.99
CA SER A 517 -3.47 -18.79 7.92
C SER A 517 -2.11 -19.13 7.28
N ASN A 518 -2.05 -19.26 5.96
CA ASN A 518 -0.89 -19.72 5.22
C ASN A 518 -0.29 -18.60 4.35
N TYR A 519 0.75 -17.98 4.84
CA TYR A 519 1.51 -16.95 4.12
C TYR A 519 3.01 -17.13 4.34
N GLN A 520 3.80 -16.72 3.36
CA GLN A 520 5.25 -16.80 3.42
C GLN A 520 5.90 -15.57 2.78
N PRO A 521 7.12 -15.18 3.22
CA PRO A 521 7.88 -14.13 2.55
C PRO A 521 8.15 -14.48 1.09
N VAL A 522 7.98 -13.52 0.19
CA VAL A 522 8.24 -13.69 -1.26
C VAL A 522 9.68 -14.13 -1.56
N SER A 523 10.63 -13.82 -0.66
CA SER A 523 12.03 -14.24 -0.77
C SER A 523 12.23 -15.76 -0.73
N ASN A 524 11.31 -16.49 -0.10
CA ASN A 524 11.34 -17.95 -0.08
C ASN A 524 11.11 -18.57 -1.47
N PHE A 525 10.56 -17.81 -2.39
CA PHE A 525 10.17 -18.23 -3.73
C PHE A 525 11.04 -17.62 -4.84
N GLY A 526 12.04 -16.80 -4.51
CA GLY A 526 12.96 -16.20 -5.48
C GLY A 526 12.65 -14.76 -5.88
N ILE A 527 11.62 -14.14 -5.31
CA ILE A 527 11.38 -12.69 -5.46
C ILE A 527 12.25 -11.93 -4.45
N GLU A 528 12.93 -10.88 -4.88
CA GLU A 528 13.68 -10.01 -3.98
C GLU A 528 12.75 -9.35 -2.96
N PRO A 529 13.16 -9.22 -1.68
CA PRO A 529 12.36 -8.52 -0.67
C PRO A 529 11.96 -7.12 -1.11
N PHE A 530 10.73 -6.73 -0.84
CA PHE A 530 10.21 -5.40 -1.16
C PHE A 530 10.81 -4.36 -0.20
N ASN A 531 11.82 -3.64 -0.68
CA ASN A 531 12.53 -2.62 0.10
C ASN A 531 12.11 -1.19 -0.25
N HIS A 532 11.18 -1.03 -1.21
CA HIS A 532 10.67 0.25 -1.69
C HIS A 532 9.16 0.34 -1.47
N GLN A 533 8.59 1.51 -1.67
CA GLN A 533 7.14 1.69 -1.68
C GLN A 533 6.60 1.02 -2.95
N ILE A 534 5.90 -0.08 -2.78
CA ILE A 534 5.21 -0.75 -3.88
C ILE A 534 3.97 0.06 -4.23
N LYS A 535 3.85 0.42 -5.50
CA LYS A 535 2.65 1.08 -5.99
C LYS A 535 1.64 0.05 -6.48
N GLN A 536 2.10 -0.89 -7.31
CA GLN A 536 1.23 -1.88 -7.92
C GLN A 536 2.01 -3.16 -8.22
N ILE A 537 1.32 -4.28 -8.20
CA ILE A 537 1.82 -5.59 -8.61
C ILE A 537 0.86 -6.10 -9.67
N GLU A 538 1.38 -6.41 -10.88
CA GLU A 538 0.59 -6.91 -11.98
C GLU A 538 1.11 -8.24 -12.48
N THR A 539 0.21 -9.03 -13.05
CA THR A 539 0.56 -10.24 -13.79
C THR A 539 0.35 -10.02 -15.28
N ILE A 540 1.26 -10.53 -16.10
CA ILE A 540 1.16 -10.45 -17.55
C ILE A 540 1.68 -11.73 -18.18
N LYS A 541 1.08 -12.13 -19.30
CA LYS A 541 1.43 -13.37 -19.97
C LYS A 541 2.37 -13.12 -21.14
N LEU A 542 3.45 -13.91 -21.22
CA LEU A 542 4.20 -14.16 -22.46
C LEU A 542 3.79 -15.53 -23.03
N LYS A 543 4.22 -15.82 -24.25
CA LYS A 543 3.90 -17.08 -24.95
C LYS A 543 4.18 -18.32 -24.10
N ASP A 544 5.34 -18.37 -23.45
CA ASP A 544 5.86 -19.56 -22.77
C ASP A 544 5.95 -19.44 -21.24
N LYS A 545 5.57 -18.28 -20.67
CA LYS A 545 5.68 -18.02 -19.23
C LYS A 545 4.79 -16.87 -18.79
N ASN A 546 4.44 -16.87 -17.52
CA ASN A 546 3.81 -15.72 -16.87
C ASN A 546 4.87 -14.84 -16.20
N LEU A 547 4.60 -13.57 -16.09
CA LEU A 547 5.43 -12.59 -15.39
C LEU A 547 4.65 -11.94 -14.28
N VAL A 548 5.35 -11.66 -13.18
CA VAL A 548 4.92 -10.69 -12.15
C VAL A 548 5.74 -9.42 -12.35
N LEU A 549 5.04 -8.31 -12.48
CA LEU A 549 5.58 -6.95 -12.52
C LEU A 549 5.43 -6.34 -11.14
N VAL A 550 6.51 -5.84 -10.57
CA VAL A 550 6.48 -5.11 -9.29
C VAL A 550 6.89 -3.67 -9.55
N LEU A 551 5.90 -2.79 -9.56
CA LEU A 551 6.06 -1.37 -9.79
C LEU A 551 6.23 -0.66 -8.45
N SER A 552 7.31 0.10 -8.33
CA SER A 552 7.65 0.82 -7.09
C SER A 552 7.88 2.29 -7.37
N ASN A 553 7.42 3.14 -6.47
CA ASN A 553 7.72 4.55 -6.53
C ASN A 553 9.25 4.77 -6.40
N ASN A 554 9.78 5.71 -7.18
CA ASN A 554 11.18 6.14 -7.19
C ASN A 554 12.19 4.98 -7.31
N ASN A 555 11.86 3.98 -8.14
CA ASN A 555 12.69 2.78 -8.32
C ASN A 555 12.53 2.16 -9.72
N LYS A 556 13.42 1.20 -10.03
CA LYS A 556 13.37 0.40 -11.25
C LYS A 556 12.23 -0.61 -11.17
N LEU A 557 11.46 -0.75 -12.27
CA LEU A 557 10.50 -1.84 -12.45
C LEU A 557 11.21 -3.19 -12.32
N LYS A 558 10.64 -4.10 -11.56
CA LYS A 558 11.14 -5.46 -11.41
C LYS A 558 10.16 -6.45 -12.03
N LEU A 559 10.70 -7.39 -12.78
CA LEU A 559 9.94 -8.47 -13.41
C LEU A 559 10.47 -9.82 -12.93
N TYR A 560 9.54 -10.75 -12.73
CA TYR A 560 9.84 -12.13 -12.35
C TYR A 560 8.99 -13.09 -13.17
N SER A 561 9.63 -14.07 -13.83
CA SER A 561 8.91 -15.16 -14.51
C SER A 561 8.61 -16.31 -13.56
N TYR A 562 7.48 -17.00 -13.81
CA TYR A 562 7.05 -18.19 -13.05
C TYR A 562 6.23 -19.15 -13.92
#